data_c8c6ece0df42524c9f56a4090984576c
#
_entry.id   c8c6ece0df42524c9f56a4090984576c
#
_cell.length_a   1.000
_cell.length_b   1.000
_cell.length_c   1.000
_cell.angle_alpha   90.00
_cell.angle_beta   90.00
_cell.angle_gamma   90.00
#
_symmetry.space_group_name_H-M   'P 1'
#
loop_
_entity.id
_entity.type
_entity.pdbx_description
1 polymer ?
#
loop_
_entity_poly.entity_id
_entity_poly.type
_entity_poly.pdbx_seq_one_letter_code
_entity_poly.pdbx_strand_id
1 'polypeptide(L)'
;GVSHEPALRRMGISAGKPLQDMRQFVADLHAVPRVGDLPPIVLATLRDKMIRLAEEIAGGMVFANGARSHMEHSLSQLEAKTKSDDDFFIGNMIPTCISEDKKAAAAVNRKTLTSYAFLPNYRNYWREAGYEEEMRDIEKAIDEKDFDRVPDCLSDRWLSDTTLFGTSTEVRDGIEAWFDSGIKTPIIVPSSATGGQMQALDEFLEIWS
;
A
#
# COMPACT_ATOMS: atom_id res chain seq x y z
N GLY A 1 10.67 -4.20 2.82
CA GLY A 1 10.99 -2.79 2.92
C GLY A 1 11.55 -2.40 4.27
N VAL A 2 11.92 -1.16 4.41
CA VAL A 2 12.43 -0.61 5.67
C VAL A 2 11.31 0.07 6.45
N SER A 3 11.42 0.07 7.78
CA SER A 3 10.49 0.79 8.65
C SER A 3 10.60 2.30 8.51
N HIS A 4 9.54 3.00 8.86
CA HIS A 4 9.50 4.46 8.85
C HIS A 4 10.30 5.06 10.01
N GLU A 5 10.84 6.25 9.82
CA GLU A 5 11.68 6.92 10.80
C GLU A 5 11.08 6.99 12.23
N PRO A 6 9.78 7.30 12.44
CA PRO A 6 9.19 7.29 13.78
C PRO A 6 9.25 5.92 14.45
N ALA A 7 9.09 4.83 13.69
CA ALA A 7 9.19 3.47 14.22
C ALA A 7 10.64 3.11 14.55
N LEU A 8 11.59 3.47 13.69
CA LEU A 8 13.03 3.25 13.91
C LEU A 8 13.50 3.99 15.16
N ARG A 9 13.13 5.27 15.34
CA ARG A 9 13.44 6.04 16.56
C ARG A 9 12.91 5.39 17.83
N ARG A 10 11.66 4.87 17.78
CA ARG A 10 11.06 4.17 18.93
C ARG A 10 11.82 2.91 19.31
N MET A 11 12.39 2.22 18.33
CA MET A 11 13.19 1.01 18.51
C MET A 11 14.67 1.32 18.81
N GLY A 12 15.09 2.58 18.83
CA GLY A 12 16.50 2.97 19.03
C GLY A 12 17.40 2.61 17.85
N ILE A 13 16.84 2.43 16.66
CA ILE A 13 17.56 2.05 15.43
C ILE A 13 17.78 3.29 14.57
N SER A 14 19.00 3.50 14.11
CA SER A 14 19.31 4.54 13.13
C SER A 14 18.89 4.11 11.72
N ALA A 15 18.33 5.04 10.96
CA ALA A 15 18.05 4.81 9.54
C ALA A 15 19.37 4.61 8.78
N GLY A 16 19.46 3.52 8.04
CA GLY A 16 20.59 3.20 7.17
C GLY A 16 20.32 3.58 5.71
N LYS A 17 20.90 2.79 4.80
CA LYS A 17 20.64 2.88 3.35
C LYS A 17 19.59 1.84 2.96
N PRO A 18 18.33 2.21 2.73
CA PRO A 18 17.21 1.28 2.63
C PRO A 18 17.43 0.07 1.71
N LEU A 19 17.97 0.29 0.50
CA LEU A 19 18.21 -0.79 -0.46
C LEU A 19 19.37 -1.69 -0.03
N GLN A 20 20.43 -1.12 0.50
CA GLN A 20 21.59 -1.87 0.96
C GLN A 20 21.23 -2.69 2.21
N ASP A 21 20.51 -2.09 3.14
CA ASP A 21 20.09 -2.73 4.38
C ASP A 21 19.15 -3.92 4.11
N MET A 22 18.20 -3.75 3.16
CA MET A 22 17.32 -4.84 2.76
C MET A 22 18.07 -5.98 2.07
N ARG A 23 19.03 -5.66 1.19
CA ARG A 23 19.86 -6.67 0.53
C ARG A 23 20.67 -7.46 1.55
N GLN A 24 21.31 -6.77 2.49
CA GLN A 24 22.08 -7.41 3.55
C GLN A 24 21.18 -8.26 4.45
N PHE A 25 20.02 -7.75 4.85
CA PHE A 25 19.08 -8.48 5.70
C PHE A 25 18.62 -9.80 5.06
N VAL A 26 18.26 -9.79 3.77
CA VAL A 26 17.87 -11.02 3.06
C VAL A 26 19.04 -11.99 2.94
N ALA A 27 20.24 -11.48 2.64
CA ALA A 27 21.45 -12.31 2.60
C ALA A 27 21.76 -12.95 3.97
N ASP A 28 21.64 -12.18 5.05
CA ASP A 28 21.86 -12.68 6.41
C ASP A 28 20.84 -13.75 6.80
N LEU A 29 19.55 -13.58 6.40
CA LEU A 29 18.52 -14.60 6.62
C LEU A 29 18.88 -15.94 5.97
N HIS A 30 19.34 -15.92 4.71
CA HIS A 30 19.76 -17.11 4.00
C HIS A 30 21.04 -17.74 4.59
N ALA A 31 21.89 -16.95 5.24
CA ALA A 31 23.13 -17.40 5.85
C ALA A 31 22.96 -17.98 7.26
N VAL A 32 21.77 -17.88 7.88
CA VAL A 32 21.55 -18.40 9.24
C VAL A 32 21.70 -19.91 9.28
N PRO A 33 22.63 -20.47 10.06
CA PRO A 33 22.84 -21.91 10.14
C PRO A 33 21.61 -22.66 10.70
N ARG A 34 21.27 -23.80 10.12
CA ARG A 34 20.23 -24.73 10.61
C ARG A 34 18.78 -24.21 10.52
N VAL A 35 18.52 -23.14 9.74
CA VAL A 35 17.15 -22.67 9.53
C VAL A 35 16.37 -23.57 8.55
N GLY A 36 17.09 -24.29 7.67
CA GLY A 36 16.47 -25.04 6.58
C GLY A 36 15.99 -24.10 5.46
N ASP A 37 15.03 -24.59 4.66
CA ASP A 37 14.46 -23.78 3.59
C ASP A 37 13.56 -22.68 4.16
N LEU A 38 13.82 -21.45 3.76
CA LEU A 38 12.97 -20.31 4.12
C LEU A 38 11.69 -20.31 3.27
N PRO A 39 10.56 -19.89 3.82
CA PRO A 39 9.40 -19.57 3.00
C PRO A 39 9.75 -18.45 2.00
N PRO A 40 8.99 -18.29 0.90
CA PRO A 40 9.22 -17.22 -0.05
C PRO A 40 9.25 -15.85 0.65
N ILE A 41 10.32 -15.09 0.41
CA ILE A 41 10.46 -13.74 0.95
C ILE A 41 9.72 -12.78 0.01
N VAL A 42 8.80 -11.98 0.57
CA VAL A 42 8.09 -10.92 -0.15
C VAL A 42 8.52 -9.56 0.41
N LEU A 43 9.00 -8.66 -0.44
CA LEU A 43 9.42 -7.33 0.00
C LEU A 43 8.27 -6.33 -0.06
N ALA A 44 8.10 -5.53 0.99
CA ALA A 44 7.28 -4.34 0.92
C ALA A 44 7.95 -3.30 0.00
N THR A 45 7.26 -2.91 -1.05
CA THR A 45 7.75 -1.98 -2.07
C THR A 45 6.82 -0.77 -2.18
N LEU A 46 7.33 0.32 -2.73
CA LEU A 46 6.51 1.48 -3.05
C LEU A 46 7.01 2.16 -4.33
N ARG A 47 8.33 2.31 -4.50
CA ARG A 47 8.96 3.06 -5.60
C ARG A 47 9.95 2.18 -6.36
N ASP A 48 10.26 2.59 -7.59
CA ASP A 48 11.04 1.88 -8.61
C ASP A 48 12.23 1.07 -8.10
N LYS A 49 13.10 1.72 -7.31
CA LYS A 49 14.34 1.08 -6.85
C LYS A 49 14.07 -0.11 -5.92
N MET A 50 13.01 -0.05 -5.10
CA MET A 50 12.64 -1.14 -4.21
C MET A 50 11.94 -2.26 -4.99
N ILE A 51 11.18 -1.91 -6.04
CA ILE A 51 10.54 -2.88 -6.95
C ILE A 51 11.62 -3.71 -7.66
N ARG A 52 12.62 -3.06 -8.25
CA ARG A 52 13.75 -3.76 -8.90
C ARG A 52 14.55 -4.60 -7.90
N LEU A 53 14.72 -4.11 -6.68
CA LEU A 53 15.38 -4.91 -5.63
C LEU A 53 14.56 -6.15 -5.27
N ALA A 54 13.24 -6.04 -5.17
CA ALA A 54 12.37 -7.20 -4.89
C ALA A 54 12.50 -8.27 -5.97
N GLU A 55 12.52 -7.87 -7.25
CA GLU A 55 12.77 -8.79 -8.36
C GLU A 55 14.11 -9.52 -8.26
N GLU A 56 15.14 -8.82 -7.77
CA GLU A 56 16.50 -9.37 -7.71
C GLU A 56 16.71 -10.36 -6.56
N ILE A 57 16.09 -10.12 -5.39
CA ILE A 57 16.44 -10.83 -4.15
C ILE A 57 15.27 -11.51 -3.43
N ALA A 58 14.06 -11.47 -3.99
CA ALA A 58 12.86 -11.99 -3.32
C ALA A 58 11.98 -12.80 -4.27
N GLY A 59 11.05 -13.55 -3.71
CA GLY A 59 10.01 -14.28 -4.45
C GLY A 59 8.76 -13.44 -4.70
N GLY A 60 8.80 -12.13 -4.43
CA GLY A 60 7.67 -11.25 -4.69
C GLY A 60 7.76 -9.89 -4.02
N MET A 61 6.73 -9.10 -4.29
CA MET A 61 6.59 -7.75 -3.76
C MET A 61 5.16 -7.45 -3.34
N VAL A 62 5.01 -6.53 -2.39
CA VAL A 62 3.72 -6.03 -1.94
C VAL A 62 3.76 -4.52 -1.80
N PHE A 63 2.80 -3.85 -2.42
CA PHE A 63 2.51 -2.45 -2.17
C PHE A 63 1.59 -2.31 -0.95
N ALA A 64 1.66 -1.19 -0.28
CA ALA A 64 0.66 -0.77 0.68
C ALA A 64 0.14 0.61 0.26
N ASN A 65 -1.16 0.72 0.03
CA ASN A 65 -1.82 1.95 -0.42
C ASN A 65 -1.25 2.46 -1.76
N GLY A 66 -0.99 1.55 -2.69
CA GLY A 66 -0.59 1.90 -4.05
C GLY A 66 -1.68 2.67 -4.77
N ALA A 67 -1.32 3.51 -5.73
CA ALA A 67 -2.25 4.19 -6.64
C ALA A 67 -2.47 3.32 -7.88
N ARG A 68 -3.72 2.92 -8.16
CA ARG A 68 -4.05 2.03 -9.26
C ARG A 68 -3.63 2.61 -10.62
N SER A 69 -3.85 3.91 -10.80
CA SER A 69 -3.45 4.61 -12.03
C SER A 69 -1.94 4.62 -12.28
N HIS A 70 -1.12 4.36 -11.25
CA HIS A 70 0.34 4.31 -11.34
C HIS A 70 0.91 2.89 -11.46
N MET A 71 0.06 1.84 -11.43
CA MET A 71 0.52 0.45 -11.44
C MET A 71 1.22 0.08 -12.75
N GLU A 72 0.75 0.56 -13.90
CA GLU A 72 1.42 0.32 -15.18
C GLU A 72 2.89 0.78 -15.13
N HIS A 73 3.14 2.00 -14.63
CA HIS A 73 4.50 2.50 -14.44
C HIS A 73 5.28 1.64 -13.44
N SER A 74 4.71 1.37 -12.28
CA SER A 74 5.36 0.59 -11.22
C SER A 74 5.75 -0.81 -11.72
N LEU A 75 4.84 -1.50 -12.39
CA LEU A 75 5.08 -2.84 -12.92
C LEU A 75 5.99 -2.85 -14.16
N SER A 76 6.15 -1.72 -14.84
CA SER A 76 7.14 -1.59 -15.92
C SER A 76 8.58 -1.72 -15.44
N GLN A 77 8.81 -1.61 -14.13
CA GLN A 77 10.13 -1.79 -13.51
C GLN A 77 10.56 -3.26 -13.40
N LEU A 78 9.63 -4.20 -13.60
CA LEU A 78 9.88 -5.65 -13.65
C LEU A 78 10.14 -6.10 -15.08
N GLU A 79 10.97 -7.14 -15.23
CA GLU A 79 11.12 -7.83 -16.51
C GLU A 79 9.82 -8.54 -16.91
N ALA A 80 9.60 -8.68 -18.21
CA ALA A 80 8.38 -9.33 -18.75
C ALA A 80 8.21 -10.76 -18.21
N LYS A 81 9.30 -11.52 -18.08
CA LYS A 81 9.29 -12.87 -17.53
C LYS A 81 8.81 -12.91 -16.08
N THR A 82 9.24 -11.96 -15.25
CA THR A 82 8.87 -11.88 -13.82
C THR A 82 7.39 -11.50 -13.68
N LYS A 83 6.89 -10.60 -14.54
CA LYS A 83 5.46 -10.25 -14.54
C LYS A 83 4.56 -11.43 -14.90
N SER A 84 5.01 -12.31 -15.80
CA SER A 84 4.26 -13.50 -16.24
C SER A 84 4.53 -14.75 -15.39
N ASP A 85 5.44 -14.70 -14.44
CA ASP A 85 5.78 -15.82 -13.55
C ASP A 85 4.74 -15.91 -12.42
N ASP A 86 3.90 -16.94 -12.45
CA ASP A 86 2.84 -17.14 -11.46
C ASP A 86 3.37 -17.34 -10.02
N ASP A 87 4.62 -17.78 -9.87
CA ASP A 87 5.26 -17.94 -8.58
C ASP A 87 5.78 -16.62 -7.99
N PHE A 88 5.96 -15.57 -8.81
CA PHE A 88 6.35 -14.26 -8.31
C PHE A 88 5.15 -13.49 -7.78
N PHE A 89 5.10 -13.28 -6.47
CA PHE A 89 4.00 -12.60 -5.80
C PHE A 89 3.96 -11.10 -6.12
N ILE A 90 2.82 -10.60 -6.59
CA ILE A 90 2.57 -9.17 -6.82
C ILE A 90 1.27 -8.80 -6.12
N GLY A 91 1.37 -8.17 -4.96
CA GLY A 91 0.21 -7.78 -4.15
C GLY A 91 0.12 -6.29 -3.86
N ASN A 92 -1.07 -5.83 -3.48
CA ASN A 92 -1.29 -4.50 -2.92
C ASN A 92 -2.27 -4.58 -1.76
N MET A 93 -1.92 -3.99 -0.62
CA MET A 93 -2.82 -3.82 0.52
C MET A 93 -3.73 -2.62 0.25
N ILE A 94 -5.05 -2.87 0.21
CA ILE A 94 -6.06 -1.91 -0.22
C ILE A 94 -7.07 -1.68 0.91
N PRO A 95 -7.09 -0.51 1.54
CA PRO A 95 -8.12 -0.16 2.50
C PRO A 95 -9.50 -0.24 1.85
N THR A 96 -10.42 -0.95 2.49
CA THR A 96 -11.73 -1.25 1.92
C THR A 96 -12.83 -1.01 2.94
N CYS A 97 -13.87 -0.28 2.55
CA CYS A 97 -15.04 -0.05 3.38
C CYS A 97 -16.33 -0.18 2.56
N ILE A 98 -17.19 -1.12 2.93
CA ILE A 98 -18.46 -1.39 2.25
C ILE A 98 -19.58 -0.67 2.99
N SER A 99 -20.37 0.12 2.29
CA SER A 99 -21.54 0.80 2.84
C SER A 99 -22.40 1.39 1.73
N GLU A 100 -23.71 1.34 1.88
CA GLU A 100 -24.65 2.08 1.04
C GLU A 100 -24.47 3.62 1.21
N ASP A 101 -24.01 4.05 2.39
CA ASP A 101 -23.54 5.42 2.58
C ASP A 101 -22.10 5.56 2.13
N LYS A 102 -21.93 5.85 0.85
CA LYS A 102 -20.62 6.03 0.21
C LYS A 102 -19.77 7.12 0.88
N LYS A 103 -20.40 8.17 1.42
CA LYS A 103 -19.67 9.24 2.12
C LYS A 103 -19.10 8.76 3.45
N ALA A 104 -19.86 7.96 4.18
CA ALA A 104 -19.39 7.35 5.41
C ALA A 104 -18.23 6.38 5.13
N ALA A 105 -18.35 5.51 4.11
CA ALA A 105 -17.28 4.61 3.69
C ALA A 105 -16.00 5.37 3.27
N ALA A 106 -16.13 6.42 2.48
CA ALA A 106 -15.01 7.27 2.08
C ALA A 106 -14.32 7.93 3.28
N ALA A 107 -15.09 8.41 4.27
CA ALA A 107 -14.55 9.02 5.48
C ALA A 107 -13.73 8.03 6.33
N VAL A 108 -14.15 6.77 6.42
CA VAL A 108 -13.42 5.70 7.09
C VAL A 108 -12.05 5.48 6.42
N ASN A 109 -12.01 5.31 5.10
CA ASN A 109 -10.77 5.10 4.37
C ASN A 109 -9.85 6.32 4.45
N ARG A 110 -10.40 7.54 4.35
CA ARG A 110 -9.64 8.78 4.48
C ARG A 110 -8.96 8.87 5.85
N LYS A 111 -9.69 8.54 6.93
CA LYS A 111 -9.13 8.47 8.28
C LYS A 111 -8.01 7.42 8.40
N THR A 112 -8.22 6.24 7.83
CA THR A 112 -7.22 5.16 7.81
C THR A 112 -5.92 5.61 7.14
N LEU A 113 -6.02 6.32 6.02
CA LEU A 113 -4.86 6.74 5.23
C LEU A 113 -4.18 8.02 5.72
N THR A 114 -4.83 8.80 6.58
CA THR A 114 -4.25 10.03 7.13
C THR A 114 -2.88 9.82 7.77
N SER A 115 -2.69 8.70 8.50
CA SER A 115 -1.40 8.40 9.13
C SER A 115 -0.26 8.21 8.13
N TYR A 116 -0.55 7.70 6.94
CA TYR A 116 0.42 7.53 5.86
C TYR A 116 0.77 8.87 5.19
N ALA A 117 -0.17 9.81 5.16
CA ALA A 117 0.05 11.15 4.60
C ALA A 117 1.15 11.93 5.37
N PHE A 118 1.39 11.62 6.64
CA PHE A 118 2.50 12.18 7.41
C PHE A 118 3.88 11.61 7.03
N LEU A 119 3.94 10.53 6.25
CA LEU A 119 5.18 9.85 5.90
C LEU A 119 5.75 10.35 4.56
N PRO A 120 6.94 10.96 4.53
CA PRO A 120 7.50 11.55 3.31
C PRO A 120 7.63 10.57 2.13
N ASN A 121 7.93 9.30 2.40
CA ASN A 121 8.06 8.28 1.36
C ASN A 121 6.73 8.01 0.64
N TYR A 122 5.59 8.05 1.33
CA TYR A 122 4.27 7.92 0.74
C TYR A 122 3.90 9.18 -0.05
N ARG A 123 4.11 10.37 0.49
CA ARG A 123 3.87 11.62 -0.25
C ARG A 123 4.70 11.67 -1.54
N ASN A 124 5.97 11.27 -1.49
CA ASN A 124 6.82 11.21 -2.68
C ASN A 124 6.29 10.22 -3.73
N TYR A 125 5.80 9.05 -3.31
CA TYR A 125 5.18 8.10 -4.21
C TYR A 125 3.88 8.64 -4.82
N TRP A 126 2.97 9.17 -4.03
CA TRP A 126 1.72 9.70 -4.56
C TRP A 126 1.93 10.95 -5.43
N ARG A 127 2.98 11.72 -5.18
CA ARG A 127 3.41 12.80 -6.07
C ARG A 127 3.85 12.25 -7.43
N GLU A 128 4.64 11.18 -7.46
CA GLU A 128 5.01 10.47 -8.69
C GLU A 128 3.80 9.88 -9.42
N ALA A 129 2.78 9.48 -8.68
CA ALA A 129 1.50 8.99 -9.21
C ALA A 129 0.56 10.10 -9.71
N GLY A 130 0.98 11.38 -9.70
CA GLY A 130 0.22 12.50 -10.26
C GLY A 130 -0.67 13.25 -9.26
N TYR A 131 -0.43 13.11 -7.96
CA TYR A 131 -1.15 13.78 -6.87
C TYR A 131 -0.31 14.92 -6.24
N GLU A 132 0.32 15.74 -7.10
CA GLU A 132 1.23 16.81 -6.66
C GLU A 132 0.52 17.86 -5.80
N GLU A 133 -0.72 18.24 -6.17
CA GLU A 133 -1.46 19.28 -5.47
C GLU A 133 -1.87 18.82 -4.07
N GLU A 134 -2.41 17.61 -3.97
CA GLU A 134 -2.80 17.01 -2.70
C GLU A 134 -1.59 16.91 -1.75
N MET A 135 -0.46 16.44 -2.26
CA MET A 135 0.75 16.28 -1.45
C MET A 135 1.35 17.61 -1.01
N ARG A 136 1.29 18.64 -1.85
CA ARG A 136 1.70 20.01 -1.49
C ARG A 136 0.82 20.60 -0.40
N ASP A 137 -0.50 20.40 -0.50
CA ASP A 137 -1.45 20.93 0.49
C ASP A 137 -1.30 20.20 1.84
N ILE A 138 -1.00 18.90 1.84
CA ILE A 138 -0.65 18.13 3.04
C ILE A 138 0.64 18.69 3.66
N GLU A 139 1.68 18.91 2.90
CA GLU A 139 2.95 19.46 3.41
C GLU A 139 2.74 20.85 4.03
N LYS A 140 1.93 21.71 3.39
CA LYS A 140 1.56 22.99 3.93
C LYS A 140 0.81 22.87 5.26
N ALA A 141 -0.17 21.98 5.35
CA ALA A 141 -0.89 21.72 6.61
C ALA A 141 0.03 21.23 7.73
N ILE A 142 1.00 20.37 7.41
CA ILE A 142 2.02 19.86 8.35
C ILE A 142 2.92 21.02 8.84
N ASP A 143 3.42 21.86 7.93
CA ASP A 143 4.30 23.00 8.24
C ASP A 143 3.58 24.04 9.12
N GLU A 144 2.29 24.27 8.87
CA GLU A 144 1.42 25.14 9.64
C GLU A 144 0.97 24.51 10.97
N LYS A 145 1.29 23.20 11.21
CA LYS A 145 0.84 22.38 12.35
C LYS A 145 -0.69 22.25 12.44
N ASP A 146 -1.36 22.39 11.34
CA ASP A 146 -2.80 22.20 11.18
C ASP A 146 -3.08 20.73 10.78
N PHE A 147 -2.85 19.82 11.72
CA PHE A 147 -2.94 18.38 11.48
C PHE A 147 -4.38 17.91 11.22
N ASP A 148 -5.36 18.63 11.74
CA ASP A 148 -6.78 18.33 11.55
C ASP A 148 -7.22 18.58 10.10
N ARG A 149 -6.51 19.42 9.36
CA ARG A 149 -6.75 19.71 7.93
C ARG A 149 -6.18 18.62 7.01
N VAL A 150 -5.24 17.81 7.43
CA VAL A 150 -4.58 16.80 6.58
C VAL A 150 -5.57 15.84 5.90
N PRO A 151 -6.60 15.30 6.58
CA PRO A 151 -7.61 14.47 5.92
C PRO A 151 -8.34 15.17 4.77
N ASP A 152 -8.59 16.48 4.90
CA ASP A 152 -9.32 17.26 3.89
C ASP A 152 -8.49 17.52 2.63
N CYS A 153 -7.15 17.43 2.73
CA CYS A 153 -6.24 17.51 1.58
C CYS A 153 -6.27 16.24 0.71
N LEU A 154 -6.81 15.13 1.21
CA LEU A 154 -6.94 13.87 0.49
C LEU A 154 -8.18 13.91 -0.41
N SER A 155 -7.99 14.21 -1.70
CA SER A 155 -9.10 14.38 -2.66
C SER A 155 -9.88 13.07 -2.88
N ASP A 156 -11.13 13.19 -3.36
CA ASP A 156 -11.94 12.00 -3.71
C ASP A 156 -11.32 11.24 -4.88
N ARG A 157 -10.63 11.93 -5.81
CA ARG A 157 -9.88 11.31 -6.91
C ARG A 157 -8.77 10.41 -6.37
N TRP A 158 -7.95 10.94 -5.46
CA TRP A 158 -6.87 10.20 -4.83
C TRP A 158 -7.40 9.01 -4.03
N LEU A 159 -8.47 9.24 -3.25
CA LEU A 159 -9.07 8.20 -2.41
C LEU A 159 -9.61 7.03 -3.25
N SER A 160 -10.31 7.32 -4.36
CA SER A 160 -10.85 6.30 -5.28
C SER A 160 -9.77 5.53 -6.04
N ASP A 161 -8.58 6.10 -6.19
CA ASP A 161 -7.45 5.46 -6.85
C ASP A 161 -6.63 4.57 -5.92
N THR A 162 -6.69 4.83 -4.61
CA THR A 162 -5.86 4.15 -3.60
C THR A 162 -6.64 3.19 -2.69
N THR A 163 -7.97 3.25 -2.71
CA THR A 163 -8.83 2.46 -1.82
C THR A 163 -10.07 1.91 -2.55
N LEU A 164 -10.82 1.05 -1.84
CA LEU A 164 -12.12 0.55 -2.27
C LEU A 164 -13.19 1.01 -1.27
N PHE A 165 -14.26 1.65 -1.75
CA PHE A 165 -15.37 2.07 -0.89
C PHE A 165 -16.67 2.27 -1.68
N GLY A 166 -17.78 2.06 -1.01
CA GLY A 166 -19.12 2.17 -1.57
C GLY A 166 -19.93 0.90 -1.39
N THR A 167 -20.88 0.66 -2.28
CA THR A 167 -21.72 -0.53 -2.28
C THR A 167 -20.92 -1.80 -2.56
N SER A 168 -21.50 -2.96 -2.27
CA SER A 168 -20.90 -4.27 -2.58
C SER A 168 -20.53 -4.40 -4.07
N THR A 169 -21.35 -3.87 -4.97
CA THR A 169 -21.09 -3.89 -6.40
C THR A 169 -19.88 -3.01 -6.76
N GLU A 170 -19.83 -1.78 -6.26
CA GLU A 170 -18.71 -0.86 -6.50
C GLU A 170 -17.37 -1.43 -5.98
N VAL A 171 -17.40 -2.11 -4.84
CA VAL A 171 -16.20 -2.74 -4.28
C VAL A 171 -15.76 -3.94 -5.13
N ARG A 172 -16.67 -4.79 -5.59
CA ARG A 172 -16.34 -5.89 -6.54
C ARG A 172 -15.72 -5.36 -7.82
N ASP A 173 -16.38 -4.40 -8.47
CA ASP A 173 -15.88 -3.79 -9.70
C ASP A 173 -14.50 -3.16 -9.48
N GLY A 174 -14.27 -2.57 -8.30
CA GLY A 174 -12.99 -2.02 -7.92
C GLY A 174 -11.91 -3.09 -7.73
N ILE A 175 -12.25 -4.28 -7.20
CA ILE A 175 -11.31 -5.42 -7.08
C ILE A 175 -10.90 -5.90 -8.47
N GLU A 176 -11.85 -6.07 -9.40
CA GLU A 176 -11.55 -6.43 -10.79
C GLU A 176 -10.63 -5.40 -11.45
N ALA A 177 -10.88 -4.12 -11.25
CA ALA A 177 -10.02 -3.07 -11.76
C ALA A 177 -8.59 -3.09 -11.17
N TRP A 178 -8.39 -3.63 -9.96
CA TRP A 178 -7.07 -3.88 -9.42
C TRP A 178 -6.38 -5.07 -10.11
N PHE A 179 -7.09 -6.15 -10.41
CA PHE A 179 -6.55 -7.24 -11.25
C PHE A 179 -6.16 -6.73 -12.63
N ASP A 180 -7.01 -5.94 -13.28
CA ASP A 180 -6.74 -5.35 -14.59
C ASP A 180 -5.50 -4.43 -14.59
N SER A 181 -5.17 -3.82 -13.46
CA SER A 181 -3.94 -3.02 -13.30
C SER A 181 -2.66 -3.84 -13.20
N GLY A 182 -2.76 -5.19 -13.17
CA GLY A 182 -1.64 -6.11 -13.08
C GLY A 182 -1.29 -6.56 -11.64
N ILE A 183 -2.07 -6.17 -10.65
CA ILE A 183 -1.95 -6.73 -9.30
C ILE A 183 -2.51 -8.16 -9.31
N LYS A 184 -1.68 -9.14 -8.96
CA LYS A 184 -2.08 -10.56 -8.92
C LYS A 184 -2.86 -10.92 -7.65
N THR A 185 -2.62 -10.19 -6.57
CA THR A 185 -3.25 -10.44 -5.27
C THR A 185 -3.67 -9.13 -4.61
N PRO A 186 -4.90 -8.65 -4.86
CA PRO A 186 -5.50 -7.59 -4.03
C PRO A 186 -5.64 -8.08 -2.59
N ILE A 187 -4.95 -7.44 -1.65
CA ILE A 187 -5.00 -7.76 -0.22
C ILE A 187 -5.96 -6.78 0.43
N ILE A 188 -7.14 -7.27 0.75
CA ILE A 188 -8.19 -6.44 1.33
C ILE A 188 -7.89 -6.12 2.79
N VAL A 189 -7.94 -4.84 3.15
CA VAL A 189 -7.82 -4.34 4.53
C VAL A 189 -9.19 -3.78 4.92
N PRO A 190 -10.11 -4.63 5.44
CA PRO A 190 -11.49 -4.24 5.64
C PRO A 190 -11.67 -3.33 6.85
N SER A 191 -12.53 -2.34 6.70
CA SER A 191 -13.03 -1.46 7.75
C SER A 191 -14.53 -1.28 7.59
N SER A 192 -15.26 -1.06 8.68
CA SER A 192 -16.71 -0.84 8.67
C SER A 192 -17.04 0.62 9.01
N ALA A 193 -18.04 1.18 8.36
CA ALA A 193 -18.60 2.49 8.69
C ALA A 193 -19.48 2.47 9.95
N THR A 194 -19.94 1.29 10.37
CA THR A 194 -20.96 1.13 11.43
C THR A 194 -20.48 0.24 12.58
N GLY A 195 -19.38 -0.48 12.42
CA GLY A 195 -18.92 -1.46 13.42
C GLY A 195 -17.42 -1.64 13.49
N GLY A 196 -17.02 -2.71 14.16
CA GLY A 196 -15.61 -3.08 14.36
C GLY A 196 -15.08 -4.02 13.27
N GLN A 197 -13.91 -4.59 13.53
CA GLN A 197 -13.19 -5.45 12.58
C GLN A 197 -13.99 -6.70 12.14
N MET A 198 -14.73 -7.33 13.07
CA MET A 198 -15.54 -8.52 12.73
C MET A 198 -16.66 -8.16 11.78
N GLN A 199 -17.35 -7.05 12.02
CA GLN A 199 -18.40 -6.58 11.11
C GLN A 199 -17.83 -6.24 9.72
N ALA A 200 -16.67 -5.62 9.64
CA ALA A 200 -16.01 -5.34 8.37
C ALA A 200 -15.68 -6.61 7.58
N LEU A 201 -15.32 -7.71 8.26
CA LEU A 201 -15.11 -9.02 7.64
C LEU A 201 -16.43 -9.62 7.15
N ASP A 202 -17.48 -9.56 7.95
CA ASP A 202 -18.81 -10.07 7.57
C ASP A 202 -19.34 -9.30 6.35
N GLU A 203 -19.29 -7.96 6.36
CA GLU A 203 -19.65 -7.12 5.22
C GLU A 203 -18.87 -7.47 3.95
N PHE A 204 -17.58 -7.80 4.07
CA PHE A 204 -16.75 -8.20 2.94
C PHE A 204 -17.10 -9.61 2.42
N LEU A 205 -17.35 -10.56 3.30
CA LEU A 205 -17.70 -11.93 2.89
C LEU A 205 -19.07 -11.99 2.21
N GLU A 206 -20.01 -11.13 2.61
CA GLU A 206 -21.35 -11.03 2.03
C GLU A 206 -21.36 -10.56 0.57
N ILE A 207 -20.33 -9.87 0.09
CA ILE A 207 -20.29 -9.42 -1.32
C ILE A 207 -20.20 -10.57 -2.32
N TRP A 208 -19.86 -11.78 -1.88
CA TRP A 208 -19.69 -12.98 -2.70
C TRP A 208 -20.81 -14.00 -2.52
N SER A 209 -21.79 -13.74 -1.64
CA SER A 209 -22.92 -14.63 -1.33
C SER A 209 -24.15 -14.45 -2.24
#